data_833667e8d382ed6cd932c68ced8633bc
#
_entry.id   833667e8d382ed6cd932c68ced8633bc
#
_cell.length_a   1.000
_cell.length_b   1.000
_cell.length_c   1.000
_cell.angle_alpha   90.00
_cell.angle_beta   90.00
_cell.angle_gamma   90.00
#
_symmetry.space_group_name_H-M   'P 1'
#
loop_
_entity.id
_entity.type
_entity.pdbx_description
1 polymer ?
#
loop_
_entity_poly.entity_id
_entity_poly.type
_entity_poly.pdbx_seq_one_letter_code
_entity_poly.pdbx_strand_id
1 'polypeptide(L)'
;MLFACRKDSLNTTTTNTGPEPQVLIETGVFGQVTDLSDQPVEGATVYFDNKQTQTDAHGYFSLTGRGDSKQAAVRVEKAGYFPSFAGFIPEKGVEARLAIVLREKDLAGSLTASGGGTITFGNGNEVKFAAGAFTDASGQPYSGTVQVYADYIDPSLASTRQVIPGSFAGISAEGERQVLESYGMMHVVLESPAGMPLQISQPATLTMSVPADRISLAPSTIPLWYLDETTGLWREDGEAVLQNGKYVGQVSHFTLWNCDMGFPVVTVSGNVFVENFFPFVEVRFTRPGGVDVRSTNTSNAGNFSGMVPANEVLVMEILNACGEVLYTANIGPFSANTDLGSIGLPWTNAWVAVSGTLTDCDDQPVTNGYVRGDIDGHSFPISLNPVTGQFNGMTSNCGGAGTNVSVYGIDLTAMMESDVVTFPVSSQVNVGALQACAGQVTNGVNFIFGGMIKTYTPCTTTWTPDPTLSVHEIKFTADLSGGSVLYTVSLIDWNNGVGSPIWGLSVNYQIFGAPVSYYEFSGSDVEMIQYATTPGSTLILDINNVTFTEQPSGNVTTGGKIEIEALIQ
;
A
#
# COMPACT_ATOMS: atom_id res chain seq x y z
N MET A 1 43.20 -19.28 -68.32
CA MET A 1 42.54 -18.19 -67.62
C MET A 1 41.70 -18.84 -66.49
N LEU A 2 42.25 -18.81 -65.29
CA LEU A 2 41.57 -19.30 -64.09
C LEU A 2 40.82 -18.14 -63.44
N PHE A 3 39.50 -18.21 -63.30
CA PHE A 3 38.72 -17.34 -62.47
C PHE A 3 38.61 -17.94 -61.07
N ALA A 4 39.21 -17.29 -60.09
CA ALA A 4 39.05 -17.62 -58.69
C ALA A 4 37.78 -16.96 -58.15
N CYS A 5 36.80 -17.74 -57.69
CA CYS A 5 35.67 -17.29 -56.90
C CYS A 5 36.18 -16.90 -55.50
N ARG A 6 36.06 -15.61 -55.14
CA ARG A 6 36.27 -15.11 -53.79
C ARG A 6 35.00 -15.37 -52.97
N LYS A 7 35.13 -16.14 -51.91
CA LYS A 7 34.08 -16.42 -50.94
C LYS A 7 34.07 -15.25 -49.96
N ASP A 8 33.14 -14.34 -50.11
CA ASP A 8 32.92 -13.30 -49.11
C ASP A 8 32.37 -13.96 -47.83
N SER A 9 33.17 -13.97 -46.79
CA SER A 9 32.75 -14.34 -45.46
C SER A 9 31.86 -13.21 -44.91
N LEU A 10 30.57 -13.49 -44.82
CA LEU A 10 29.67 -12.68 -43.99
C LEU A 10 30.20 -12.71 -42.56
N ASN A 11 30.76 -11.59 -42.13
CA ASN A 11 31.07 -11.31 -40.73
C ASN A 11 29.73 -11.17 -39.99
N THR A 12 29.22 -12.25 -39.47
CA THR A 12 28.22 -12.20 -38.41
C THR A 12 28.88 -11.62 -37.18
N THR A 13 28.76 -10.35 -36.96
CA THR A 13 29.01 -9.70 -35.67
C THR A 13 28.01 -10.34 -34.69
N THR A 14 28.46 -11.36 -33.98
CA THR A 14 27.82 -11.78 -32.74
C THR A 14 27.94 -10.59 -31.79
N THR A 15 26.91 -9.81 -31.69
CA THR A 15 26.74 -8.85 -30.60
C THR A 15 26.67 -9.68 -29.33
N ASN A 16 27.76 -9.61 -28.56
CA ASN A 16 27.82 -10.17 -27.23
C ASN A 16 26.84 -9.33 -26.38
N THR A 17 25.61 -9.75 -26.29
CA THR A 17 24.60 -9.13 -25.43
C THR A 17 24.81 -9.62 -24.01
N GLY A 18 25.85 -9.09 -23.36
CA GLY A 18 25.87 -9.04 -21.90
C GLY A 18 24.63 -8.31 -21.39
N PRO A 19 24.22 -8.50 -20.13
CA PRO A 19 23.09 -7.78 -19.59
C PRO A 19 23.26 -6.27 -19.86
N GLU A 20 22.24 -5.65 -20.43
CA GLU A 20 22.24 -4.22 -20.74
C GLU A 20 22.54 -3.43 -19.46
N PRO A 21 23.42 -2.43 -19.49
CA PRO A 21 23.78 -1.70 -18.30
C PRO A 21 22.54 -1.01 -17.71
N GLN A 22 22.30 -1.21 -16.43
CA GLN A 22 21.24 -0.52 -15.69
C GLN A 22 21.53 0.98 -15.66
N VAL A 23 20.55 1.77 -16.03
CA VAL A 23 20.59 3.24 -15.90
C VAL A 23 19.70 3.63 -14.72
N LEU A 24 20.32 3.92 -13.59
CA LEU A 24 19.61 4.34 -12.38
C LEU A 24 19.32 5.85 -12.44
N ILE A 25 18.06 6.22 -12.18
CA ILE A 25 17.60 7.61 -12.09
C ILE A 25 16.95 7.88 -10.74
N GLU A 26 17.13 9.08 -10.22
CA GLU A 26 16.46 9.53 -9.00
C GLU A 26 15.00 9.83 -9.30
N THR A 27 14.13 9.28 -8.46
CA THR A 27 12.67 9.42 -8.55
C THR A 27 12.04 9.38 -7.16
N GLY A 28 10.82 9.87 -7.03
CA GLY A 28 9.98 9.69 -5.86
C GLY A 28 8.93 8.61 -6.12
N VAL A 29 8.46 8.01 -5.05
CA VAL A 29 7.26 7.15 -5.04
C VAL A 29 6.36 7.60 -3.89
N PHE A 30 5.10 7.78 -4.19
CA PHE A 30 4.04 8.04 -3.24
C PHE A 30 2.95 7.00 -3.49
N GLY A 31 2.39 6.41 -2.45
CA GLY A 31 1.40 5.37 -2.65
C GLY A 31 0.53 5.11 -1.45
N GLN A 32 -0.49 4.31 -1.68
CA GLN A 32 -1.38 3.80 -0.65
C GLN A 32 -1.34 2.29 -0.64
N VAL A 33 -1.32 1.71 0.55
CA VAL A 33 -1.43 0.27 0.80
C VAL A 33 -2.79 0.01 1.43
N THR A 34 -3.59 -0.84 0.78
CA THR A 34 -4.89 -1.29 1.27
C THR A 34 -4.94 -2.81 1.33
N ASP A 35 -5.95 -3.35 1.99
CA ASP A 35 -6.31 -4.77 1.90
C ASP A 35 -7.34 -5.02 0.76
N LEU A 36 -7.81 -6.27 0.64
CA LEU A 36 -8.83 -6.66 -0.35
C LEU A 36 -10.22 -6.03 -0.13
N SER A 37 -10.44 -5.43 1.02
CA SER A 37 -11.68 -4.72 1.39
C SER A 37 -11.53 -3.21 1.26
N ASP A 38 -10.46 -2.74 0.57
CA ASP A 38 -10.08 -1.34 0.40
C ASP A 38 -9.82 -0.61 1.74
N GLN A 39 -9.54 -1.37 2.84
CA GLN A 39 -9.17 -0.77 4.11
C GLN A 39 -7.68 -0.42 4.11
N PRO A 40 -7.29 0.74 4.64
CA PRO A 40 -5.88 1.11 4.74
C PRO A 40 -5.10 0.14 5.63
N VAL A 41 -3.90 -0.22 5.23
CA VAL A 41 -3.00 -1.06 6.03
C VAL A 41 -1.92 -0.17 6.65
N GLU A 42 -2.10 0.17 7.92
CA GLU A 42 -1.14 0.94 8.72
C GLU A 42 0.10 0.12 9.07
N GLY A 43 1.27 0.78 9.19
CA GLY A 43 2.52 0.17 9.64
C GLY A 43 3.03 -0.95 8.72
N ALA A 44 2.61 -0.99 7.45
CA ALA A 44 3.24 -1.85 6.45
C ALA A 44 4.62 -1.28 6.09
N THR A 45 5.64 -2.13 6.07
CA THR A 45 6.99 -1.70 5.70
C THR A 45 7.13 -1.67 4.19
N VAL A 46 7.50 -0.52 3.68
CA VAL A 46 7.66 -0.23 2.25
C VAL A 46 9.14 -0.07 1.93
N TYR A 47 9.64 -0.80 0.95
CA TYR A 47 11.04 -0.77 0.51
C TYR A 47 11.15 -0.23 -0.92
N PHE A 48 12.08 0.69 -1.12
CA PHE A 48 12.46 1.17 -2.45
C PHE A 48 13.95 1.57 -2.48
N ASP A 49 14.70 1.08 -3.48
CA ASP A 49 16.17 1.18 -3.53
C ASP A 49 16.76 0.54 -2.26
N ASN A 50 17.54 1.28 -1.51
CA ASN A 50 18.13 0.84 -0.23
C ASN A 50 17.47 1.52 0.99
N LYS A 51 16.28 2.06 0.80
CA LYS A 51 15.51 2.78 1.83
C LYS A 51 14.23 2.05 2.18
N GLN A 52 13.71 2.37 3.35
CA GLN A 52 12.40 1.90 3.80
C GLN A 52 11.66 2.98 4.56
N THR A 53 10.34 2.84 4.61
CA THR A 53 9.44 3.61 5.45
C THR A 53 8.29 2.72 5.91
N GLN A 54 7.39 3.23 6.73
CA GLN A 54 6.14 2.57 7.09
C GLN A 54 4.97 3.38 6.56
N THR A 55 3.85 2.70 6.31
CA THR A 55 2.58 3.35 6.00
C THR A 55 2.00 3.98 7.26
N ASP A 56 1.37 5.13 7.09
CA ASP A 56 0.60 5.80 8.16
C ASP A 56 -0.76 5.12 8.42
N ALA A 57 -1.57 5.70 9.32
CA ALA A 57 -2.90 5.21 9.67
C ALA A 57 -3.89 5.17 8.48
N HIS A 58 -3.60 5.90 7.41
CA HIS A 58 -4.40 5.91 6.17
C HIS A 58 -3.79 5.02 5.08
N GLY A 59 -2.76 4.25 5.40
CA GLY A 59 -2.05 3.37 4.47
C GLY A 59 -1.10 4.11 3.51
N TYR A 60 -0.87 5.42 3.66
CA TYR A 60 -0.01 6.18 2.75
C TYR A 60 1.45 6.12 3.15
N PHE A 61 2.31 6.23 2.14
CA PHE A 61 3.76 6.30 2.28
C PHE A 61 4.37 7.20 1.22
N SER A 62 5.56 7.74 1.51
CA SER A 62 6.40 8.45 0.55
C SER A 62 7.86 8.03 0.72
N LEU A 63 8.54 7.79 -0.39
CA LEU A 63 9.96 7.45 -0.44
C LEU A 63 10.62 8.09 -1.66
N THR A 64 11.88 8.47 -1.52
CA THR A 64 12.73 8.87 -2.65
C THR A 64 13.90 7.91 -2.76
N GLY A 65 14.22 7.48 -3.96
CA GLY A 65 15.30 6.54 -4.23
C GLY A 65 15.73 6.56 -5.69
N ARG A 66 16.49 5.55 -6.08
CA ARG A 66 16.92 5.37 -7.46
C ARG A 66 16.32 4.10 -8.03
N GLY A 67 15.76 4.20 -9.22
CA GLY A 67 15.21 3.06 -9.95
C GLY A 67 15.85 2.90 -11.32
N ASP A 68 15.85 1.68 -11.84
CA ASP A 68 16.24 1.43 -13.23
C ASP A 68 15.27 2.16 -14.16
N SER A 69 15.80 2.96 -15.08
CA SER A 69 15.03 3.81 -16.02
C SER A 69 14.01 3.02 -16.86
N LYS A 70 14.19 1.72 -16.99
CA LYS A 70 13.26 0.85 -17.73
C LYS A 70 12.14 0.32 -16.87
N GLN A 71 12.42 0.04 -15.61
CA GLN A 71 11.45 -0.41 -14.60
C GLN A 71 12.08 -0.50 -13.22
N ALA A 72 11.35 -0.01 -12.23
CA ALA A 72 11.64 -0.21 -10.81
C ALA A 72 10.44 -0.83 -10.12
N ALA A 73 10.63 -1.31 -8.90
CA ALA A 73 9.56 -1.84 -8.07
C ALA A 73 9.68 -1.35 -6.63
N VAL A 74 8.52 -1.18 -6.02
CA VAL A 74 8.35 -1.02 -4.58
C VAL A 74 7.93 -2.36 -4.02
N ARG A 75 8.51 -2.79 -2.90
CA ARG A 75 8.13 -3.99 -2.16
C ARG A 75 7.46 -3.57 -0.86
N VAL A 76 6.37 -4.25 -0.50
CA VAL A 76 5.61 -3.98 0.73
C VAL A 76 5.45 -5.27 1.53
N GLU A 77 5.71 -5.18 2.82
CA GLU A 77 5.58 -6.29 3.77
C GLU A 77 4.79 -5.88 5.01
N LYS A 78 3.96 -6.78 5.48
CA LYS A 78 3.24 -6.68 6.77
C LYS A 78 3.07 -8.09 7.35
N ALA A 79 3.28 -8.21 8.65
CA ALA A 79 3.00 -9.49 9.33
C ALA A 79 1.55 -9.92 9.11
N GLY A 80 1.34 -11.19 8.80
CA GLY A 80 0.01 -11.73 8.48
C GLY A 80 -0.43 -11.56 7.02
N TYR A 81 0.37 -10.90 6.17
CA TYR A 81 0.09 -10.71 4.75
C TYR A 81 1.16 -11.35 3.88
N PHE A 82 0.79 -11.68 2.65
CA PHE A 82 1.77 -11.98 1.62
C PHE A 82 2.50 -10.72 1.20
N PRO A 83 3.83 -10.77 0.92
CA PRO A 83 4.55 -9.65 0.32
C PRO A 83 3.91 -9.22 -1.00
N SER A 84 3.84 -7.91 -1.24
CA SER A 84 3.34 -7.35 -2.50
C SER A 84 4.38 -6.45 -3.16
N PHE A 85 4.29 -6.33 -4.49
CA PHE A 85 5.23 -5.58 -5.31
C PHE A 85 4.47 -4.70 -6.29
N ALA A 86 4.86 -3.44 -6.43
CA ALA A 86 4.31 -2.55 -7.44
C ALA A 86 5.42 -2.08 -8.37
N GLY A 87 5.32 -2.46 -9.64
CA GLY A 87 6.26 -2.03 -10.68
C GLY A 87 5.84 -0.70 -11.30
N PHE A 88 6.83 0.14 -11.62
CA PHE A 88 6.61 1.40 -12.33
C PHE A 88 7.82 1.76 -13.20
N ILE A 89 7.64 2.66 -14.15
CA ILE A 89 8.75 3.20 -14.95
C ILE A 89 9.18 4.52 -14.33
N PRO A 90 10.40 4.60 -13.75
CA PRO A 90 10.87 5.82 -13.11
C PRO A 90 11.08 6.97 -14.10
N GLU A 91 10.78 8.18 -13.64
CA GLU A 91 11.06 9.43 -14.34
C GLU A 91 11.83 10.36 -13.40
N LYS A 92 12.87 11.03 -13.94
CA LYS A 92 13.76 11.85 -13.13
C LYS A 92 13.05 13.05 -12.53
N GLY A 93 13.07 13.14 -11.19
CA GLY A 93 12.48 14.25 -10.45
C GLY A 93 10.95 14.27 -10.43
N VAL A 94 10.31 13.19 -10.89
CA VAL A 94 8.86 13.01 -10.87
C VAL A 94 8.51 11.96 -9.83
N GLU A 95 7.40 12.16 -9.13
CA GLU A 95 6.88 11.22 -8.14
C GLU A 95 5.86 10.29 -8.81
N ALA A 96 6.17 9.00 -8.85
CA ALA A 96 5.24 7.97 -9.27
C ALA A 96 4.17 7.73 -8.20
N ARG A 97 2.93 7.49 -8.61
CA ARG A 97 1.80 7.22 -7.72
C ARG A 97 1.38 5.76 -7.82
N LEU A 98 1.38 5.07 -6.68
CA LEU A 98 1.18 3.62 -6.60
C LEU A 98 -0.02 3.28 -5.72
N ALA A 99 -0.86 2.37 -6.20
CA ALA A 99 -1.86 1.69 -5.38
C ALA A 99 -1.40 0.24 -5.17
N ILE A 100 -1.28 -0.19 -3.92
CA ILE A 100 -0.75 -1.50 -3.56
C ILE A 100 -1.76 -2.21 -2.67
N VAL A 101 -2.15 -3.42 -3.05
CA VAL A 101 -3.07 -4.22 -2.26
C VAL A 101 -2.31 -5.38 -1.62
N LEU A 102 -2.43 -5.51 -0.30
CA LEU A 102 -1.94 -6.66 0.46
C LEU A 102 -3.03 -7.71 0.59
N ARG A 103 -2.62 -8.97 0.54
CA ARG A 103 -3.51 -10.13 0.72
C ARG A 103 -3.11 -10.86 1.98
N GLU A 104 -4.10 -11.17 2.81
CA GLU A 104 -3.89 -11.94 4.03
C GLU A 104 -3.24 -13.29 3.72
N LYS A 105 -2.34 -13.70 4.59
CA LYS A 105 -1.58 -14.95 4.48
C LYS A 105 -2.30 -16.05 5.25
N ASP A 106 -3.21 -16.74 4.55
CA ASP A 106 -3.98 -17.84 5.11
C ASP A 106 -3.21 -19.17 5.10
N LEU A 107 -3.32 -19.90 6.19
CA LEU A 107 -2.73 -21.23 6.31
C LEU A 107 -3.50 -22.24 5.45
N ALA A 108 -2.92 -22.64 4.32
CA ALA A 108 -3.48 -23.68 3.46
C ALA A 108 -3.37 -25.07 4.06
N GLY A 109 -2.34 -25.31 4.88
CA GLY A 109 -2.15 -26.58 5.57
C GLY A 109 -0.78 -26.73 6.19
N SER A 110 -0.54 -27.88 6.82
CA SER A 110 0.77 -28.21 7.39
C SER A 110 1.17 -29.65 7.10
N LEU A 111 2.47 -29.89 7.07
CA LEU A 111 3.04 -31.24 6.89
C LEU A 111 4.33 -31.39 7.70
N THR A 112 4.79 -32.63 7.84
CA THR A 112 6.12 -32.89 8.44
C THR A 112 7.18 -32.82 7.36
N ALA A 113 8.27 -32.11 7.62
CA ALA A 113 9.36 -31.98 6.66
C ALA A 113 9.93 -33.33 6.22
N SER A 114 10.03 -34.30 7.13
CA SER A 114 10.53 -35.65 6.84
C SER A 114 9.60 -36.48 5.96
N GLY A 115 8.29 -36.20 5.98
CA GLY A 115 7.27 -36.94 5.22
C GLY A 115 7.00 -36.34 3.84
N GLY A 116 7.17 -35.05 3.68
CA GLY A 116 6.65 -34.34 2.52
C GLY A 116 5.13 -34.41 2.43
N GLY A 117 4.56 -34.28 1.26
CA GLY A 117 3.12 -34.41 1.04
C GLY A 117 2.54 -33.43 0.04
N THR A 118 1.21 -33.44 -0.07
CA THR A 118 0.47 -32.51 -0.94
C THR A 118 -0.44 -31.64 -0.08
N ILE A 119 -0.40 -30.33 -0.33
CA ILE A 119 -1.35 -29.36 0.21
C ILE A 119 -2.28 -28.94 -0.92
N THR A 120 -3.59 -29.07 -0.69
CA THR A 120 -4.63 -28.67 -1.65
C THR A 120 -5.37 -27.46 -1.09
N PHE A 121 -5.60 -26.45 -1.90
CA PHE A 121 -6.29 -25.21 -1.53
C PHE A 121 -7.08 -24.65 -2.71
N GLY A 122 -7.82 -23.60 -2.52
CA GLY A 122 -8.68 -22.90 -3.46
C GLY A 122 -8.84 -23.54 -4.86
N ASN A 123 -10.05 -23.88 -5.28
CA ASN A 123 -10.36 -24.47 -6.59
C ASN A 123 -9.58 -25.76 -6.95
N GLY A 124 -9.07 -26.48 -5.92
CA GLY A 124 -8.28 -27.70 -6.10
C GLY A 124 -6.88 -27.47 -6.66
N ASN A 125 -6.30 -26.30 -6.43
CA ASN A 125 -4.88 -26.07 -6.66
C ASN A 125 -4.04 -26.88 -5.66
N GLU A 126 -2.84 -27.29 -6.06
CA GLU A 126 -2.02 -28.15 -5.22
C GLU A 126 -0.54 -27.75 -5.28
N VAL A 127 0.10 -27.93 -4.13
CA VAL A 127 1.58 -27.93 -4.05
C VAL A 127 2.02 -29.26 -3.42
N LYS A 128 2.87 -30.01 -4.15
CA LYS A 128 3.39 -31.29 -3.69
C LYS A 128 4.88 -31.21 -3.40
N PHE A 129 5.26 -31.61 -2.21
CA PHE A 129 6.62 -31.60 -1.69
C PHE A 129 7.21 -33.00 -1.56
N ALA A 130 8.48 -33.17 -1.90
CA ALA A 130 9.22 -34.38 -1.62
C ALA A 130 9.53 -34.51 -0.12
N ALA A 131 9.73 -35.74 0.35
CA ALA A 131 10.16 -36.00 1.71
C ALA A 131 11.58 -35.45 1.96
N GLY A 132 11.78 -34.72 3.06
CA GLY A 132 13.09 -34.15 3.42
C GLY A 132 13.54 -32.99 2.52
N ALA A 133 12.61 -32.34 1.80
CA ALA A 133 12.92 -31.29 0.82
C ALA A 133 13.02 -29.87 1.41
N PHE A 134 13.08 -29.71 2.74
CA PHE A 134 12.97 -28.39 3.36
C PHE A 134 14.30 -27.95 4.00
N THR A 135 14.59 -26.65 3.88
CA THR A 135 15.73 -25.97 4.50
C THR A 135 15.29 -24.69 5.20
N ASP A 136 16.08 -24.25 6.15
CA ASP A 136 16.02 -22.90 6.71
C ASP A 136 16.66 -21.85 5.78
N ALA A 137 16.62 -20.59 6.18
CA ALA A 137 17.20 -19.47 5.43
C ALA A 137 18.74 -19.57 5.26
N SER A 138 19.42 -20.41 6.07
CA SER A 138 20.85 -20.68 5.98
C SER A 138 21.16 -21.87 5.09
N GLY A 139 20.14 -22.50 4.48
CA GLY A 139 20.27 -23.70 3.65
C GLY A 139 20.47 -25.00 4.45
N GLN A 140 20.29 -24.98 5.79
CA GLN A 140 20.39 -26.17 6.62
C GLN A 140 19.09 -26.98 6.55
N PRO A 141 19.19 -28.33 6.52
CA PRO A 141 18.00 -29.20 6.49
C PRO A 141 17.07 -28.93 7.67
N TYR A 142 15.78 -28.73 7.37
CA TYR A 142 14.74 -28.55 8.36
C TYR A 142 13.94 -29.86 8.52
N SER A 143 13.66 -30.27 9.77
CA SER A 143 12.99 -31.54 10.08
C SER A 143 11.67 -31.39 10.86
N GLY A 144 11.25 -30.16 11.20
CA GLY A 144 10.06 -29.88 11.96
C GLY A 144 8.76 -29.91 11.15
N THR A 145 7.72 -29.33 11.72
CA THR A 145 6.45 -29.05 11.02
C THR A 145 6.64 -27.87 10.08
N VAL A 146 6.20 -28.01 8.84
CA VAL A 146 6.15 -26.93 7.83
C VAL A 146 4.72 -26.44 7.74
N GLN A 147 4.52 -25.16 7.98
CA GLN A 147 3.26 -24.45 7.69
C GLN A 147 3.35 -23.94 6.26
N VAL A 148 2.33 -24.26 5.47
CA VAL A 148 2.23 -23.87 4.07
C VAL A 148 1.11 -22.86 3.95
N TYR A 149 1.48 -21.62 3.67
CA TYR A 149 0.56 -20.56 3.28
C TYR A 149 0.52 -20.52 1.77
N ALA A 150 -0.66 -20.64 1.19
CA ALA A 150 -0.78 -20.68 -0.25
C ALA A 150 -2.10 -20.05 -0.68
N ASP A 151 -2.02 -19.25 -1.74
CA ASP A 151 -3.18 -18.62 -2.33
C ASP A 151 -3.10 -18.66 -3.86
N TYR A 152 -4.27 -18.80 -4.49
CA TYR A 152 -4.43 -18.80 -5.93
C TYR A 152 -5.05 -17.48 -6.39
N ILE A 153 -4.39 -16.80 -7.31
CA ILE A 153 -4.85 -15.57 -7.91
C ILE A 153 -5.44 -15.89 -9.28
N ASP A 154 -6.75 -15.76 -9.40
CA ASP A 154 -7.46 -15.95 -10.65
C ASP A 154 -7.36 -14.69 -11.53
N PRO A 155 -6.61 -14.70 -12.65
CA PRO A 155 -6.40 -13.51 -13.45
C PRO A 155 -7.64 -13.08 -14.26
N SER A 156 -8.70 -13.88 -14.29
CA SER A 156 -9.96 -13.55 -14.97
C SER A 156 -10.84 -12.61 -14.16
N LEU A 157 -10.66 -12.58 -12.81
CA LEU A 157 -11.48 -11.76 -11.94
C LEU A 157 -11.03 -10.29 -11.97
N ALA A 158 -11.98 -9.37 -12.09
CA ALA A 158 -11.68 -7.94 -12.08
C ALA A 158 -11.03 -7.49 -10.75
N SER A 159 -11.43 -8.08 -9.63
CA SER A 159 -10.87 -7.81 -8.29
C SER A 159 -9.40 -8.21 -8.16
N THR A 160 -8.92 -9.17 -8.95
CA THR A 160 -7.52 -9.61 -8.87
C THR A 160 -6.57 -8.72 -9.66
N ARG A 161 -7.06 -7.85 -10.53
CA ARG A 161 -6.21 -6.94 -11.32
C ARG A 161 -5.41 -5.97 -10.46
N GLN A 162 -5.98 -5.54 -9.33
CA GLN A 162 -5.32 -4.63 -8.38
C GLN A 162 -4.32 -5.35 -7.47
N VAL A 163 -4.44 -6.67 -7.34
CA VAL A 163 -3.63 -7.47 -6.41
C VAL A 163 -2.50 -8.24 -7.09
N ILE A 164 -2.39 -8.15 -8.42
CA ILE A 164 -1.31 -8.84 -9.14
C ILE A 164 0.00 -8.09 -8.92
N PRO A 165 0.98 -8.69 -8.25
CA PRO A 165 2.26 -8.07 -8.00
C PRO A 165 3.04 -7.83 -9.28
N GLY A 166 3.77 -6.73 -9.32
CA GLY A 166 4.60 -6.36 -10.46
C GLY A 166 3.82 -5.69 -11.59
N SER A 167 4.46 -5.52 -12.74
CA SER A 167 3.91 -4.82 -13.91
C SER A 167 3.56 -5.76 -15.06
N PHE A 168 3.47 -7.07 -14.83
CA PHE A 168 3.42 -8.10 -15.90
C PHE A 168 4.57 -8.02 -16.92
N ALA A 169 5.64 -7.32 -16.56
CA ALA A 169 6.86 -7.34 -17.35
C ALA A 169 7.73 -8.52 -16.95
N GLY A 170 8.13 -9.31 -17.92
CA GLY A 170 8.99 -10.47 -17.72
C GLY A 170 10.28 -10.41 -18.55
N ILE A 171 11.24 -11.21 -18.15
CA ILE A 171 12.46 -11.49 -18.90
C ILE A 171 12.43 -12.98 -19.24
N SER A 172 12.37 -13.30 -20.54
CA SER A 172 12.36 -14.68 -21.01
C SER A 172 13.68 -15.41 -20.71
N ALA A 173 13.69 -16.72 -20.88
CA ALA A 173 14.91 -17.54 -20.74
C ALA A 173 16.04 -17.10 -21.68
N GLU A 174 15.71 -16.48 -22.83
CA GLU A 174 16.66 -15.89 -23.79
C GLU A 174 17.12 -14.48 -23.38
N GLY A 175 16.55 -13.91 -22.30
CA GLY A 175 16.88 -12.56 -21.81
C GLY A 175 16.07 -11.45 -22.49
N GLU A 176 15.05 -11.77 -23.24
CA GLU A 176 14.18 -10.80 -23.91
C GLU A 176 13.10 -10.28 -22.97
N ARG A 177 12.83 -8.97 -23.02
CA ARG A 177 11.73 -8.36 -22.27
C ARG A 177 10.40 -8.65 -22.94
N GLN A 178 9.42 -9.08 -22.14
CA GLN A 178 8.09 -9.46 -22.60
C GLN A 178 7.02 -8.87 -21.68
N VAL A 179 5.81 -8.71 -22.20
CA VAL A 179 4.60 -8.51 -21.40
C VAL A 179 3.86 -9.83 -21.29
N LEU A 180 3.37 -10.14 -20.10
CA LEU A 180 2.82 -11.46 -19.78
C LEU A 180 1.29 -11.44 -19.80
N GLU A 181 0.70 -12.53 -20.31
CA GLU A 181 -0.72 -12.85 -20.21
C GLU A 181 -0.90 -14.07 -19.34
N SER A 182 -1.61 -13.92 -18.22
CA SER A 182 -1.67 -14.95 -17.19
C SER A 182 -2.83 -15.92 -17.39
N TYR A 183 -2.52 -17.19 -17.15
CA TYR A 183 -3.48 -18.31 -17.08
C TYR A 183 -3.64 -18.86 -15.67
N GLY A 184 -3.04 -18.22 -14.67
CA GLY A 184 -3.15 -18.55 -13.24
C GLY A 184 -1.87 -18.25 -12.50
N MET A 185 -2.01 -17.71 -11.28
CA MET A 185 -0.89 -17.41 -10.39
C MET A 185 -1.06 -18.08 -9.04
N MET A 186 0.05 -18.39 -8.40
CA MET A 186 0.07 -19.03 -7.10
C MET A 186 1.15 -18.39 -6.22
N HIS A 187 0.75 -17.91 -5.05
CA HIS A 187 1.68 -17.43 -4.03
C HIS A 187 1.83 -18.52 -2.97
N VAL A 188 3.06 -18.93 -2.70
CA VAL A 188 3.37 -19.94 -1.67
C VAL A 188 4.45 -19.42 -0.75
N VAL A 189 4.18 -19.45 0.55
CA VAL A 189 5.15 -19.11 1.61
C VAL A 189 5.24 -20.29 2.57
N LEU A 190 6.47 -20.67 2.94
CA LEU A 190 6.75 -21.76 3.85
C LEU A 190 7.34 -21.22 5.14
N GLU A 191 6.78 -21.60 6.27
CA GLU A 191 7.28 -21.20 7.60
C GLU A 191 7.30 -22.38 8.58
N SER A 192 8.16 -22.26 9.58
CA SER A 192 8.02 -23.09 10.77
C SER A 192 6.86 -22.60 11.66
N PRO A 193 6.38 -23.39 12.64
CA PRO A 193 5.38 -22.90 13.61
C PRO A 193 5.82 -21.68 14.43
N ALA A 194 7.11 -21.37 14.46
CA ALA A 194 7.67 -20.19 15.10
C ALA A 194 7.81 -18.99 14.14
N GLY A 195 7.27 -19.08 12.92
CA GLY A 195 7.35 -18.01 11.92
C GLY A 195 8.72 -17.90 11.21
N MET A 196 9.61 -18.87 11.37
CA MET A 196 10.90 -18.86 10.67
C MET A 196 10.68 -19.21 9.19
N PRO A 197 11.15 -18.38 8.24
CA PRO A 197 11.04 -18.67 6.80
C PRO A 197 11.76 -19.95 6.43
N LEU A 198 11.12 -20.75 5.58
CA LEU A 198 11.65 -21.99 5.03
C LEU A 198 11.69 -21.94 3.51
N GLN A 199 12.59 -22.74 2.92
CA GLN A 199 12.69 -22.94 1.48
C GLN A 199 12.79 -24.42 1.15
N ILE A 200 12.75 -24.75 -0.15
CA ILE A 200 12.92 -26.13 -0.62
C ILE A 200 14.33 -26.36 -1.18
N SER A 201 14.86 -27.57 -0.95
CA SER A 201 16.13 -28.05 -1.49
C SER A 201 15.95 -29.07 -2.63
N GLN A 202 14.72 -29.46 -2.90
CA GLN A 202 14.33 -30.34 -4.01
C GLN A 202 13.09 -29.75 -4.69
N PRO A 203 12.91 -29.93 -6.01
CA PRO A 203 11.79 -29.37 -6.74
C PRO A 203 10.45 -29.80 -6.14
N ALA A 204 9.53 -28.85 -6.06
CA ALA A 204 8.13 -29.09 -5.74
C ALA A 204 7.28 -29.07 -7.01
N THR A 205 6.15 -29.81 -7.01
CA THR A 205 5.20 -29.78 -8.12
C THR A 205 4.07 -28.83 -7.81
N LEU A 206 3.84 -27.86 -8.69
CA LEU A 206 2.66 -26.98 -8.68
C LEU A 206 1.58 -27.55 -9.60
N THR A 207 0.32 -27.46 -9.17
CA THR A 207 -0.85 -27.75 -9.98
C THR A 207 -1.78 -26.55 -9.89
N MET A 208 -1.90 -25.79 -10.97
CA MET A 208 -2.66 -24.54 -11.07
C MET A 208 -3.88 -24.69 -11.96
N SER A 209 -5.05 -24.33 -11.48
CA SER A 209 -6.29 -24.33 -12.25
C SER A 209 -6.27 -23.22 -13.30
N VAL A 210 -6.67 -23.54 -14.52
CA VAL A 210 -6.88 -22.55 -15.58
C VAL A 210 -8.29 -21.96 -15.43
N PRO A 211 -8.47 -20.62 -15.46
CA PRO A 211 -9.80 -20.00 -15.44
C PRO A 211 -10.71 -20.53 -16.56
N ALA A 212 -12.00 -20.65 -16.26
CA ALA A 212 -12.95 -21.29 -17.18
C ALA A 212 -13.08 -20.56 -18.53
N ASP A 213 -12.94 -19.25 -18.54
CA ASP A 213 -12.98 -18.40 -19.74
C ASP A 213 -11.70 -18.50 -20.59
N ARG A 214 -10.58 -18.99 -20.01
CA ARG A 214 -9.28 -19.13 -20.67
C ARG A 214 -8.95 -20.56 -21.10
N ILE A 215 -9.71 -21.56 -20.62
CA ILE A 215 -9.40 -22.97 -20.87
C ILE A 215 -9.37 -23.32 -22.37
N SER A 216 -10.23 -22.71 -23.19
CA SER A 216 -10.28 -22.93 -24.64
C SER A 216 -9.10 -22.31 -25.40
N LEU A 217 -8.39 -21.37 -24.77
CA LEU A 217 -7.22 -20.66 -25.31
C LEU A 217 -5.91 -21.21 -24.73
N ALA A 218 -6.00 -22.06 -23.71
CA ALA A 218 -4.85 -22.56 -22.98
C ALA A 218 -3.97 -23.47 -23.85
N PRO A 219 -2.68 -23.15 -24.06
CA PRO A 219 -1.77 -24.01 -24.81
C PRO A 219 -1.50 -25.31 -24.04
N SER A 220 -1.12 -26.35 -24.77
CA SER A 220 -0.78 -27.65 -24.15
C SER A 220 0.44 -27.59 -23.20
N THR A 221 1.35 -26.64 -23.44
CA THR A 221 2.50 -26.34 -22.61
C THR A 221 2.61 -24.82 -22.49
N ILE A 222 2.95 -24.33 -21.31
CA ILE A 222 3.07 -22.90 -21.02
C ILE A 222 4.34 -22.65 -20.20
N PRO A 223 5.08 -21.55 -20.43
CA PRO A 223 6.18 -21.15 -19.56
C PRO A 223 5.73 -20.90 -18.12
N LEU A 224 6.60 -21.26 -17.17
CA LEU A 224 6.49 -20.86 -15.77
C LEU A 224 7.34 -19.61 -15.53
N TRP A 225 6.78 -18.69 -14.75
CA TRP A 225 7.44 -17.44 -14.40
C TRP A 225 7.42 -17.26 -12.90
N TYR A 226 8.54 -16.90 -12.31
CA TYR A 226 8.59 -16.48 -10.91
C TYR A 226 8.82 -14.98 -10.80
N LEU A 227 8.33 -14.36 -9.73
CA LEU A 227 8.60 -12.97 -9.43
C LEU A 227 9.99 -12.86 -8.78
N ASP A 228 10.90 -12.15 -9.43
CA ASP A 228 12.18 -11.74 -8.85
C ASP A 228 11.92 -10.58 -7.87
N GLU A 229 11.92 -10.89 -6.59
CA GLU A 229 11.60 -9.96 -5.51
C GLU A 229 12.59 -8.79 -5.38
N THR A 230 13.76 -8.91 -5.99
CA THR A 230 14.78 -7.85 -6.02
C THR A 230 14.47 -6.80 -7.07
N THR A 231 13.96 -7.22 -8.21
CA THR A 231 13.74 -6.35 -9.37
C THR A 231 12.27 -6.05 -9.63
N GLY A 232 11.34 -6.83 -9.04
CA GLY A 232 9.91 -6.78 -9.34
C GLY A 232 9.56 -7.24 -10.76
N LEU A 233 10.48 -7.91 -11.45
CA LEU A 233 10.30 -8.48 -12.78
C LEU A 233 9.98 -9.96 -12.69
N TRP A 234 9.14 -10.43 -13.59
CA TRP A 234 8.94 -11.86 -13.79
C TRP A 234 10.11 -12.48 -14.55
N ARG A 235 10.52 -13.68 -14.15
CA ARG A 235 11.58 -14.43 -14.80
C ARG A 235 11.07 -15.79 -15.25
N GLU A 236 11.27 -16.09 -16.51
CA GLU A 236 10.94 -17.41 -17.03
C GLU A 236 11.89 -18.47 -16.46
N ASP A 237 11.31 -19.51 -15.84
CA ASP A 237 12.04 -20.67 -15.31
C ASP A 237 11.20 -21.94 -15.41
N GLY A 238 11.41 -22.68 -16.50
CA GLY A 238 10.74 -23.94 -16.78
C GLY A 238 9.40 -23.80 -17.47
N GLU A 239 8.65 -24.90 -17.47
CA GLU A 239 7.36 -25.00 -18.13
C GLU A 239 6.36 -25.86 -17.36
N ALA A 240 5.08 -25.65 -17.62
CA ALA A 240 3.98 -26.48 -17.12
C ALA A 240 3.18 -27.07 -18.27
N VAL A 241 2.64 -28.27 -18.06
CA VAL A 241 1.85 -29.02 -19.05
C VAL A 241 0.38 -29.00 -18.65
N LEU A 242 -0.50 -28.73 -19.61
CA LEU A 242 -1.96 -28.73 -19.39
C LEU A 242 -2.48 -30.16 -19.22
N GLN A 243 -3.06 -30.47 -18.07
CA GLN A 243 -3.62 -31.76 -17.71
C GLN A 243 -4.98 -31.56 -17.03
N ASN A 244 -6.06 -32.04 -17.64
CA ASN A 244 -7.41 -31.98 -17.08
C ASN A 244 -7.83 -30.55 -16.63
N GLY A 245 -7.50 -29.53 -17.42
CA GLY A 245 -7.85 -28.14 -17.14
C GLY A 245 -6.96 -27.45 -16.11
N LYS A 246 -5.81 -28.05 -15.78
CA LYS A 246 -4.81 -27.49 -14.86
C LYS A 246 -3.43 -27.56 -15.47
N TYR A 247 -2.60 -26.58 -15.19
CA TYR A 247 -1.18 -26.61 -15.51
C TYR A 247 -0.40 -27.29 -14.38
N VAL A 248 0.42 -28.27 -14.75
CA VAL A 248 1.29 -29.02 -13.82
C VAL A 248 2.73 -28.78 -14.20
N GLY A 249 3.52 -28.26 -13.29
CA GLY A 249 4.94 -27.95 -13.49
C GLY A 249 5.75 -28.09 -12.22
N GLN A 250 7.08 -28.02 -12.35
CA GLN A 250 8.01 -28.10 -11.21
C GLN A 250 8.70 -26.77 -10.98
N VAL A 251 8.90 -26.43 -9.69
CA VAL A 251 9.58 -25.22 -9.25
C VAL A 251 10.72 -25.57 -8.29
N SER A 252 11.79 -24.78 -8.34
CA SER A 252 13.00 -25.00 -7.55
C SER A 252 13.07 -24.18 -6.27
N HIS A 253 12.17 -23.20 -6.09
CA HIS A 253 12.06 -22.32 -4.93
C HIS A 253 10.64 -21.78 -4.82
N PHE A 254 10.33 -21.08 -3.71
CA PHE A 254 9.03 -20.41 -3.56
C PHE A 254 9.19 -18.90 -3.49
N THR A 255 8.46 -18.26 -4.39
CA THR A 255 8.04 -16.86 -4.47
C THR A 255 6.63 -16.87 -5.04
N LEU A 256 6.20 -15.82 -5.71
CA LEU A 256 5.00 -15.86 -6.54
C LEU A 256 5.34 -16.53 -7.88
N TRP A 257 4.55 -17.51 -8.28
CA TRP A 257 4.67 -18.24 -9.55
C TRP A 257 3.47 -18.01 -10.45
N ASN A 258 3.71 -17.94 -11.75
CA ASN A 258 2.70 -17.66 -12.75
C ASN A 258 2.84 -18.59 -13.97
N CYS A 259 1.72 -18.98 -14.55
CA CYS A 259 1.64 -19.67 -15.86
C CYS A 259 1.26 -18.64 -16.91
N ASP A 260 2.22 -18.12 -17.66
CA ASP A 260 1.99 -16.99 -18.57
C ASP A 260 2.52 -17.22 -19.97
N MET A 261 1.78 -16.65 -20.93
CA MET A 261 2.29 -16.43 -22.28
C MET A 261 2.98 -15.09 -22.37
N GLY A 262 4.21 -15.08 -22.87
CA GLY A 262 4.97 -13.85 -23.10
C GLY A 262 4.78 -13.31 -24.52
N PHE A 263 4.68 -11.98 -24.65
CA PHE A 263 4.54 -11.29 -25.92
C PHE A 263 5.61 -10.18 -26.04
N PRO A 264 6.12 -9.92 -27.25
CA PRO A 264 7.00 -8.78 -27.49
C PRO A 264 6.37 -7.49 -26.97
N VAL A 265 7.16 -6.66 -26.33
CA VAL A 265 6.69 -5.48 -25.60
C VAL A 265 7.21 -4.17 -26.20
N VAL A 266 6.39 -3.13 -26.17
CA VAL A 266 6.77 -1.74 -26.35
C VAL A 266 6.26 -0.91 -25.18
N THR A 267 6.94 0.20 -24.90
CA THR A 267 6.48 1.18 -23.91
C THR A 267 5.64 2.24 -24.61
N VAL A 268 4.45 2.49 -24.06
CA VAL A 268 3.60 3.62 -24.45
C VAL A 268 3.59 4.61 -23.29
N SER A 269 3.83 5.88 -23.60
CA SER A 269 3.84 6.98 -22.63
C SER A 269 2.99 8.14 -23.10
N GLY A 270 2.70 9.07 -22.21
CA GLY A 270 1.97 10.29 -22.51
C GLY A 270 1.74 11.14 -21.25
N ASN A 271 0.98 12.20 -21.41
CA ASN A 271 0.63 13.12 -20.33
C ASN A 271 -0.87 13.41 -20.35
N VAL A 272 -1.52 13.40 -19.19
CA VAL A 272 -2.94 13.76 -19.04
C VAL A 272 -3.05 15.05 -18.24
N PHE A 273 -3.84 15.98 -18.74
CA PHE A 273 -4.06 17.26 -18.08
C PHE A 273 -5.51 17.74 -18.24
N VAL A 274 -5.94 18.61 -17.32
CA VAL A 274 -7.19 19.38 -17.36
C VAL A 274 -6.81 20.84 -17.14
N GLU A 275 -6.82 21.65 -18.20
CA GLU A 275 -6.28 23.04 -18.19
C GLU A 275 -4.83 23.10 -17.70
N ASN A 276 -4.60 23.57 -16.45
CA ASN A 276 -3.28 23.70 -15.83
C ASN A 276 -3.07 22.67 -14.69
N PHE A 277 -3.94 21.67 -14.56
CA PHE A 277 -3.89 20.68 -13.50
C PHE A 277 -3.55 19.31 -14.05
N PHE A 278 -2.89 18.51 -13.20
CA PHE A 278 -2.55 17.12 -13.48
C PHE A 278 -3.36 16.20 -12.57
N PRO A 279 -4.53 15.70 -13.05
CA PRO A 279 -5.39 14.87 -12.22
C PRO A 279 -4.74 13.52 -11.94
N PHE A 280 -5.06 12.94 -10.78
CA PHE A 280 -4.77 11.54 -10.50
C PHE A 280 -5.83 10.68 -11.17
N VAL A 281 -5.46 10.04 -12.27
CA VAL A 281 -6.35 9.19 -13.09
C VAL A 281 -5.66 7.88 -13.44
N GLU A 282 -6.47 6.83 -13.62
CA GLU A 282 -6.01 5.56 -14.15
C GLU A 282 -5.99 5.63 -15.68
N VAL A 283 -4.89 5.19 -16.29
CA VAL A 283 -4.79 4.97 -17.74
C VAL A 283 -4.75 3.47 -17.98
N ARG A 284 -5.76 2.96 -18.65
CA ARG A 284 -6.00 1.54 -18.87
C ARG A 284 -5.83 1.18 -20.34
N PHE A 285 -5.17 0.06 -20.60
CA PHE A 285 -4.97 -0.48 -21.94
C PHE A 285 -5.57 -1.88 -22.03
N THR A 286 -6.48 -2.12 -22.97
CA THR A 286 -7.12 -3.42 -23.18
C THR A 286 -6.99 -3.87 -24.63
N ARG A 287 -6.92 -5.17 -24.85
CA ARG A 287 -7.11 -5.75 -26.18
C ARG A 287 -8.58 -5.64 -26.60
N PRO A 288 -8.89 -5.46 -27.89
CA PRO A 288 -10.25 -5.56 -28.38
C PRO A 288 -10.86 -6.92 -28.02
N GLY A 289 -11.96 -6.91 -27.24
CA GLY A 289 -12.57 -8.13 -26.68
C GLY A 289 -12.38 -8.27 -25.15
N GLY A 290 -11.58 -7.41 -24.52
CA GLY A 290 -11.68 -7.15 -23.09
C GLY A 290 -10.99 -8.12 -22.13
N VAL A 291 -10.12 -9.03 -22.61
CA VAL A 291 -9.56 -10.07 -21.74
C VAL A 291 -8.34 -9.58 -20.94
N ASP A 292 -7.47 -8.76 -21.52
CA ASP A 292 -6.25 -8.29 -20.84
C ASP A 292 -6.29 -6.80 -20.60
N VAL A 293 -6.31 -6.43 -19.33
CA VAL A 293 -6.24 -5.03 -18.90
C VAL A 293 -4.87 -4.76 -18.33
N ARG A 294 -4.23 -3.71 -18.83
CA ARG A 294 -3.03 -3.10 -18.23
C ARG A 294 -3.41 -1.72 -17.77
N SER A 295 -3.04 -1.36 -16.56
CA SER A 295 -3.28 -0.01 -16.07
C SER A 295 -2.04 0.59 -15.43
N THR A 296 -1.98 1.90 -15.45
CA THR A 296 -1.00 2.72 -14.77
C THR A 296 -1.69 3.98 -14.27
N ASN A 297 -1.18 4.56 -13.19
CA ASN A 297 -1.69 5.84 -12.71
C ASN A 297 -0.84 6.99 -13.26
N THR A 298 -1.44 8.14 -13.39
CA THR A 298 -0.68 9.36 -13.69
C THR A 298 0.17 9.77 -12.49
N SER A 299 1.39 10.25 -12.77
CA SER A 299 2.28 10.84 -11.78
C SER A 299 1.76 12.20 -11.29
N ASN A 300 2.47 12.82 -10.35
CA ASN A 300 2.17 14.19 -9.91
C ASN A 300 2.35 15.25 -11.02
N ALA A 301 3.04 14.90 -12.10
CA ALA A 301 3.19 15.73 -13.31
C ALA A 301 2.21 15.35 -14.44
N GLY A 302 1.24 14.46 -14.16
CA GLY A 302 0.28 13.98 -15.15
C GLY A 302 0.83 12.93 -16.13
N ASN A 303 2.10 12.54 -16.00
CA ASN A 303 2.72 11.58 -16.89
C ASN A 303 2.25 10.16 -16.59
N PHE A 304 2.07 9.37 -17.63
CA PHE A 304 1.86 7.94 -17.54
C PHE A 304 2.82 7.20 -18.46
N SER A 305 3.17 5.99 -18.07
CA SER A 305 3.96 5.09 -18.90
C SER A 305 3.60 3.64 -18.57
N GLY A 306 3.40 2.84 -19.60
CA GLY A 306 3.02 1.43 -19.45
C GLY A 306 3.62 0.55 -20.55
N MET A 307 3.91 -0.70 -20.22
CA MET A 307 4.34 -1.70 -21.18
C MET A 307 3.12 -2.41 -21.78
N VAL A 308 3.06 -2.45 -23.10
CA VAL A 308 1.95 -3.04 -23.85
C VAL A 308 2.47 -4.01 -24.94
N PRO A 309 1.64 -4.97 -25.41
CA PRO A 309 2.03 -5.84 -26.51
C PRO A 309 2.38 -5.06 -27.78
N ALA A 310 3.49 -5.41 -28.40
CA ALA A 310 3.89 -4.82 -29.67
C ALA A 310 3.01 -5.31 -30.82
N ASN A 311 2.84 -4.45 -31.85
CA ASN A 311 2.14 -4.77 -33.10
C ASN A 311 0.65 -5.13 -32.94
N GLU A 312 0.03 -4.74 -31.83
CA GLU A 312 -1.39 -4.93 -31.57
C GLU A 312 -2.15 -3.60 -31.49
N VAL A 313 -3.42 -3.64 -31.89
CA VAL A 313 -4.36 -2.55 -31.66
C VAL A 313 -4.93 -2.70 -30.26
N LEU A 314 -4.91 -1.61 -29.49
CA LEU A 314 -5.40 -1.57 -28.12
C LEU A 314 -6.49 -0.51 -27.96
N VAL A 315 -7.34 -0.70 -26.98
CA VAL A 315 -8.25 0.34 -26.48
C VAL A 315 -7.59 0.98 -25.27
N MET A 316 -7.36 2.28 -25.35
CA MET A 316 -6.92 3.08 -24.21
C MET A 316 -8.13 3.79 -23.60
N GLU A 317 -8.26 3.68 -22.29
CA GLU A 317 -9.26 4.39 -21.50
C GLU A 317 -8.57 5.19 -20.41
N ILE A 318 -9.10 6.38 -20.11
CA ILE A 318 -8.69 7.18 -18.94
C ILE A 318 -9.89 7.24 -18.02
N LEU A 319 -9.67 6.81 -16.76
CA LEU A 319 -10.71 6.70 -15.76
C LEU A 319 -10.42 7.64 -14.59
N ASN A 320 -11.47 8.27 -14.07
CA ASN A 320 -11.39 9.06 -12.83
C ASN A 320 -11.35 8.14 -11.59
N ALA A 321 -11.20 8.76 -10.42
CA ALA A 321 -11.21 8.05 -9.12
C ALA A 321 -12.54 7.33 -8.84
N CYS A 322 -13.62 7.67 -9.54
CA CYS A 322 -14.94 7.04 -9.43
C CYS A 322 -15.10 5.81 -10.34
N GLY A 323 -14.07 5.48 -11.14
CA GLY A 323 -14.14 4.43 -12.15
C GLY A 323 -14.90 4.79 -13.42
N GLU A 324 -15.28 6.07 -13.59
CA GLU A 324 -15.94 6.54 -14.81
C GLU A 324 -14.93 6.76 -15.92
N VAL A 325 -15.26 6.31 -17.14
CA VAL A 325 -14.42 6.50 -18.33
C VAL A 325 -14.59 7.93 -18.84
N LEU A 326 -13.51 8.70 -18.77
CA LEU A 326 -13.44 10.11 -19.22
C LEU A 326 -12.98 10.24 -20.66
N TYR A 327 -12.21 9.26 -21.15
CA TYR A 327 -11.64 9.26 -22.49
C TYR A 327 -11.46 7.84 -23.00
N THR A 328 -11.73 7.61 -24.28
CA THR A 328 -11.50 6.33 -24.93
C THR A 328 -10.90 6.55 -26.33
N ALA A 329 -9.89 5.77 -26.66
CA ALA A 329 -9.30 5.78 -28.00
C ALA A 329 -8.76 4.40 -28.41
N ASN A 330 -8.87 4.07 -29.70
CA ASN A 330 -8.09 2.97 -30.26
C ASN A 330 -6.68 3.50 -30.56
N ILE A 331 -5.65 2.79 -30.10
CA ILE A 331 -4.25 3.13 -30.26
C ILE A 331 -3.46 1.98 -30.89
N GLY A 332 -2.35 2.30 -31.50
CA GLY A 332 -1.49 1.30 -32.17
C GLY A 332 -1.97 0.89 -33.58
N PRO A 333 -1.44 -0.21 -34.17
CA PRO A 333 -0.38 -1.06 -33.60
C PRO A 333 0.98 -0.34 -33.52
N PHE A 334 1.73 -0.57 -32.45
CA PHE A 334 3.04 0.02 -32.24
C PHE A 334 4.15 -1.04 -32.42
N SER A 335 5.16 -0.73 -33.24
CA SER A 335 6.34 -1.59 -33.42
C SER A 335 7.56 -1.10 -32.63
N ALA A 336 7.47 0.05 -31.94
CA ALA A 336 8.52 0.64 -31.11
C ALA A 336 7.88 1.45 -29.98
N ASN A 337 8.72 1.80 -28.99
CA ASN A 337 8.29 2.71 -27.91
C ASN A 337 7.70 3.98 -28.49
N THR A 338 6.56 4.41 -27.98
CA THR A 338 5.76 5.50 -28.56
C THR A 338 5.26 6.43 -27.48
N ASP A 339 5.51 7.72 -27.67
CA ASP A 339 4.89 8.78 -26.88
C ASP A 339 3.60 9.25 -27.58
N LEU A 340 2.47 9.14 -26.88
CA LEU A 340 1.15 9.59 -27.36
C LEU A 340 0.97 11.10 -27.24
N GLY A 341 1.95 11.79 -26.59
CA GLY A 341 1.87 13.22 -26.32
C GLY A 341 0.90 13.57 -25.21
N SER A 342 0.40 14.79 -25.22
CA SER A 342 -0.47 15.32 -24.19
C SER A 342 -1.93 15.14 -24.54
N ILE A 343 -2.71 14.58 -23.61
CA ILE A 343 -4.14 14.30 -23.72
C ILE A 343 -4.88 15.27 -22.79
N GLY A 344 -5.55 16.26 -23.37
CA GLY A 344 -6.35 17.23 -22.63
C GLY A 344 -7.76 16.66 -22.36
N LEU A 345 -8.13 16.56 -21.09
CA LEU A 345 -9.51 16.25 -20.71
C LEU A 345 -10.30 17.55 -20.55
N PRO A 346 -11.61 17.56 -20.88
CA PRO A 346 -12.42 18.75 -20.74
C PRO A 346 -12.65 19.07 -19.25
N TRP A 347 -12.64 20.36 -18.92
CA TRP A 347 -13.11 20.80 -17.62
C TRP A 347 -14.63 20.56 -17.52
N THR A 348 -15.06 19.87 -16.49
CA THR A 348 -16.46 19.63 -16.19
C THR A 348 -16.77 19.99 -14.73
N ASN A 349 -18.03 20.10 -14.37
CA ASN A 349 -18.44 20.36 -12.98
C ASN A 349 -18.11 19.16 -12.02
N ALA A 350 -17.67 18.04 -12.58
CA ALA A 350 -17.21 16.90 -11.78
C ALA A 350 -15.77 17.10 -11.25
N TRP A 351 -15.02 18.09 -11.76
CA TRP A 351 -13.65 18.35 -11.29
C TRP A 351 -13.63 19.32 -10.12
N VAL A 352 -12.84 19.01 -9.12
CA VAL A 352 -12.53 19.86 -7.97
C VAL A 352 -11.02 19.99 -7.84
N ALA A 353 -10.53 21.23 -8.00
CA ALA A 353 -9.13 21.56 -7.76
C ALA A 353 -8.97 22.09 -6.34
N VAL A 354 -7.97 21.59 -5.61
CA VAL A 354 -7.67 21.97 -4.21
C VAL A 354 -6.24 22.45 -4.14
N SER A 355 -6.01 23.61 -3.54
CA SER A 355 -4.68 24.22 -3.43
C SER A 355 -4.45 24.86 -2.07
N GLY A 356 -3.18 24.98 -1.67
CA GLY A 356 -2.77 25.59 -0.40
C GLY A 356 -1.29 25.36 -0.10
N THR A 357 -0.93 25.51 1.18
CA THR A 357 0.40 25.21 1.72
C THR A 357 0.27 24.38 3.00
N LEU A 358 1.20 23.44 3.21
CA LEU A 358 1.31 22.67 4.45
C LEU A 358 2.63 23.02 5.14
N THR A 359 2.54 23.41 6.41
CA THR A 359 3.69 23.69 7.27
C THR A 359 3.67 22.74 8.47
N ASP A 360 4.86 22.57 9.08
CA ASP A 360 4.99 21.91 10.38
C ASP A 360 4.64 22.85 11.55
N CYS A 361 4.90 22.41 12.78
CA CYS A 361 4.63 23.20 14.00
C CYS A 361 5.47 24.45 14.15
N ASP A 362 6.58 24.54 13.47
CA ASP A 362 7.51 25.67 13.49
C ASP A 362 7.34 26.58 12.25
N ASP A 363 6.17 26.49 11.57
CA ASP A 363 5.85 27.20 10.34
C ASP A 363 6.81 26.92 9.18
N GLN A 364 7.59 25.82 9.25
CA GLN A 364 8.45 25.42 8.14
C GLN A 364 7.66 24.57 7.14
N PRO A 365 7.99 24.64 5.83
CA PRO A 365 7.35 23.80 4.83
C PRO A 365 7.51 22.31 5.15
N VAL A 366 6.41 21.54 5.16
CA VAL A 366 6.48 20.08 5.19
C VAL A 366 7.06 19.58 3.89
N THR A 367 8.19 18.88 3.97
CA THR A 367 8.95 18.38 2.79
C THR A 367 8.70 16.91 2.48
N ASN A 368 8.20 16.15 3.45
CA ASN A 368 7.83 14.74 3.31
C ASN A 368 6.44 14.54 3.93
N GLY A 369 5.42 14.58 3.10
CA GLY A 369 4.04 14.50 3.54
C GLY A 369 3.09 14.61 2.37
N TYR A 370 1.82 14.72 2.66
CA TYR A 370 0.75 14.89 1.67
C TYR A 370 -0.44 15.63 2.29
N VAL A 371 -1.36 16.05 1.44
CA VAL A 371 -2.66 16.56 1.85
C VAL A 371 -3.73 15.54 1.45
N ARG A 372 -4.64 15.24 2.35
CA ARG A 372 -5.80 14.41 2.06
C ARG A 372 -7.03 15.27 1.93
N GLY A 373 -7.73 15.11 0.82
CA GLY A 373 -9.08 15.62 0.63
C GLY A 373 -10.10 14.50 0.70
N ASP A 374 -11.32 14.82 1.12
CA ASP A 374 -12.47 13.93 1.09
C ASP A 374 -13.70 14.66 0.55
N ILE A 375 -14.38 14.03 -0.40
CA ILE A 375 -15.68 14.48 -0.92
C ILE A 375 -16.64 13.31 -0.82
N ASP A 376 -17.67 13.42 0.02
CA ASP A 376 -18.71 12.41 0.21
C ASP A 376 -18.16 10.99 0.51
N GLY A 377 -17.09 10.92 1.31
CA GLY A 377 -16.44 9.65 1.69
C GLY A 377 -15.45 9.11 0.64
N HIS A 378 -15.25 9.82 -0.48
CA HIS A 378 -14.19 9.50 -1.44
C HIS A 378 -12.95 10.32 -1.12
N SER A 379 -11.94 9.66 -0.56
CA SER A 379 -10.67 10.28 -0.22
C SER A 379 -9.73 10.33 -1.41
N PHE A 380 -8.93 11.38 -1.48
CA PHE A 380 -7.89 11.55 -2.50
C PHE A 380 -6.65 12.22 -1.92
N PRO A 381 -5.45 11.75 -2.28
CA PRO A 381 -4.21 12.35 -1.85
C PRO A 381 -3.76 13.45 -2.81
N ILE A 382 -3.14 14.49 -2.27
CA ILE A 382 -2.48 15.56 -3.03
C ILE A 382 -1.03 15.62 -2.59
N SER A 383 -0.10 15.42 -3.51
CA SER A 383 1.33 15.51 -3.25
C SER A 383 1.76 16.96 -2.96
N LEU A 384 2.76 17.11 -2.09
CA LEU A 384 3.38 18.39 -1.78
C LEU A 384 4.53 18.70 -2.73
N ASN A 385 4.78 19.97 -2.95
CA ASN A 385 6.09 20.41 -3.41
C ASN A 385 7.10 20.26 -2.25
N PRO A 386 8.12 19.39 -2.37
CA PRO A 386 9.01 19.03 -1.27
C PRO A 386 9.96 20.18 -0.85
N VAL A 387 9.88 21.34 -1.46
CA VAL A 387 10.70 22.53 -1.12
C VAL A 387 9.85 23.61 -0.45
N THR A 388 8.62 23.78 -0.91
CA THR A 388 7.78 24.91 -0.51
C THR A 388 6.58 24.51 0.35
N GLY A 389 6.30 23.21 0.50
CA GLY A 389 5.09 22.71 1.16
C GLY A 389 3.79 23.05 0.42
N GLN A 390 3.88 23.66 -0.77
CA GLN A 390 2.71 23.97 -1.58
C GLN A 390 2.10 22.71 -2.16
N PHE A 391 0.78 22.67 -2.20
CA PHE A 391 0.03 21.63 -2.87
C PHE A 391 -0.97 22.23 -3.86
N ASN A 392 -1.14 21.50 -4.96
CA ASN A 392 -2.12 21.82 -5.99
C ASN A 392 -2.53 20.50 -6.65
N GLY A 393 -3.72 20.02 -6.30
CA GLY A 393 -4.23 18.75 -6.79
C GLY A 393 -5.63 18.89 -7.36
N MET A 394 -6.03 17.87 -8.11
CA MET A 394 -7.36 17.79 -8.71
C MET A 394 -7.92 16.39 -8.53
N THR A 395 -9.20 16.32 -8.19
CA THR A 395 -9.96 15.08 -8.10
C THR A 395 -11.31 15.20 -8.75
N SER A 396 -12.01 14.07 -8.85
CA SER A 396 -13.39 14.02 -9.32
C SER A 396 -14.37 14.01 -8.15
N ASN A 397 -15.44 14.79 -8.28
CA ASN A 397 -16.60 14.70 -7.40
C ASN A 397 -17.47 13.51 -7.83
N CYS A 398 -17.28 12.37 -7.19
CA CYS A 398 -17.98 11.12 -7.52
C CYS A 398 -19.47 11.13 -7.19
N GLY A 399 -19.89 11.92 -6.25
CA GLY A 399 -21.31 12.02 -5.82
C GLY A 399 -22.17 12.96 -6.64
N GLY A 400 -21.56 13.75 -7.52
CA GLY A 400 -22.26 14.71 -8.42
C GLY A 400 -22.98 15.87 -7.72
N ALA A 401 -23.25 15.76 -6.43
CA ALA A 401 -23.92 16.74 -5.59
C ALA A 401 -23.24 16.89 -4.22
N GLY A 402 -21.98 16.46 -4.09
CA GLY A 402 -21.18 16.65 -2.89
C GLY A 402 -21.25 18.11 -2.45
N THR A 403 -21.60 18.33 -1.19
CA THR A 403 -21.82 19.68 -0.67
C THR A 403 -20.56 20.29 -0.11
N ASN A 404 -19.63 19.44 0.38
CA ASN A 404 -18.41 19.89 1.04
C ASN A 404 -17.21 19.04 0.63
N VAL A 405 -16.04 19.67 0.60
CA VAL A 405 -14.73 19.02 0.60
C VAL A 405 -14.07 19.27 1.94
N SER A 406 -13.65 18.19 2.60
CA SER A 406 -12.84 18.24 3.82
C SER A 406 -11.39 18.00 3.46
N VAL A 407 -10.49 18.81 4.01
CA VAL A 407 -9.06 18.79 3.66
C VAL A 407 -8.23 18.86 4.92
N TYR A 408 -7.20 18.04 5.03
CA TYR A 408 -6.18 18.11 6.09
C TYR A 408 -4.83 17.63 5.56
N GLY A 409 -3.76 18.09 6.17
CA GLY A 409 -2.38 17.79 5.79
C GLY A 409 -1.73 16.82 6.75
N ILE A 410 -0.83 15.97 6.24
CA ILE A 410 -0.08 14.99 7.00
C ILE A 410 1.42 15.21 6.77
N ASP A 411 2.18 15.34 7.86
CA ASP A 411 3.64 15.28 7.87
C ASP A 411 4.09 13.86 8.21
N LEU A 412 4.61 13.14 7.22
CA LEU A 412 5.10 11.77 7.38
C LEU A 412 6.45 11.68 8.13
N THR A 413 7.14 12.79 8.31
CA THR A 413 8.40 12.82 9.09
C THR A 413 8.11 12.92 10.58
N ALA A 414 7.20 13.82 10.94
CA ALA A 414 6.80 14.03 12.32
C ALA A 414 5.63 13.13 12.74
N MET A 415 4.98 12.45 11.79
CA MET A 415 3.75 11.66 11.95
C MET A 415 2.63 12.50 12.58
N MET A 416 2.44 13.71 12.02
CA MET A 416 1.48 14.69 12.52
C MET A 416 0.50 15.09 11.43
N GLU A 417 -0.71 15.43 11.85
CA GLU A 417 -1.78 15.92 10.99
C GLU A 417 -2.11 17.38 11.27
N SER A 418 -2.74 18.04 10.30
CA SER A 418 -3.38 19.33 10.54
C SER A 418 -4.82 19.14 11.03
N ASP A 419 -5.43 20.20 11.53
CA ASP A 419 -6.88 20.24 11.68
C ASP A 419 -7.56 20.00 10.34
N VAL A 420 -8.75 19.36 10.40
CA VAL A 420 -9.61 19.19 9.24
C VAL A 420 -10.33 20.50 8.95
N VAL A 421 -10.13 21.04 7.76
CA VAL A 421 -10.88 22.20 7.28
C VAL A 421 -11.90 21.78 6.21
N THR A 422 -13.08 22.36 6.25
CA THR A 422 -14.18 21.98 5.36
C THR A 422 -14.67 23.20 4.57
N PHE A 423 -14.79 23.02 3.26
CA PHE A 423 -15.25 24.06 2.33
C PHE A 423 -16.45 23.55 1.52
N PRO A 424 -17.36 24.42 1.10
CA PRO A 424 -18.32 24.06 0.07
C PRO A 424 -17.60 23.62 -1.21
N VAL A 425 -18.07 22.55 -1.84
CA VAL A 425 -17.54 22.08 -3.12
C VAL A 425 -17.72 23.17 -4.17
N SER A 426 -16.61 23.55 -4.78
CA SER A 426 -16.56 24.44 -5.95
C SER A 426 -15.49 23.90 -6.91
N SER A 427 -15.48 24.40 -8.13
CA SER A 427 -14.47 23.98 -9.13
C SER A 427 -13.03 24.23 -8.68
N GLN A 428 -12.83 25.22 -7.80
CA GLN A 428 -11.54 25.53 -7.20
C GLN A 428 -11.72 25.88 -5.72
N VAL A 429 -10.97 25.22 -4.85
CA VAL A 429 -10.94 25.44 -3.40
C VAL A 429 -9.51 25.83 -3.01
N ASN A 430 -9.36 27.05 -2.52
CA ASN A 430 -8.10 27.48 -1.91
C ASN A 430 -8.21 27.31 -0.39
N VAL A 431 -7.47 26.37 0.14
CA VAL A 431 -7.48 26.00 1.56
C VAL A 431 -6.69 27.01 2.41
N GLY A 432 -5.74 27.73 1.78
CA GLY A 432 -4.81 28.60 2.49
C GLY A 432 -3.65 27.79 3.10
N ALA A 433 -3.27 28.14 4.32
CA ALA A 433 -2.23 27.43 5.06
C ALA A 433 -2.86 26.38 6.00
N LEU A 434 -2.38 25.15 5.90
CA LEU A 434 -2.59 24.09 6.88
C LEU A 434 -1.33 23.94 7.70
N GLN A 435 -1.46 23.64 8.99
CA GLN A 435 -0.32 23.39 9.87
C GLN A 435 -0.45 21.99 10.46
N ALA A 436 0.48 21.10 10.14
CA ALA A 436 0.51 19.72 10.62
C ALA A 436 0.99 19.67 12.09
N CYS A 437 0.12 20.13 12.98
CA CYS A 437 0.32 20.20 14.41
C CYS A 437 -0.90 19.69 15.20
N ALA A 438 -1.98 19.36 14.52
CA ALA A 438 -3.13 18.75 15.16
C ALA A 438 -2.76 17.30 15.53
N GLY A 439 -3.00 16.95 16.78
CA GLY A 439 -2.57 15.66 17.32
C GLY A 439 -1.36 15.76 18.25
N GLN A 440 -0.55 16.83 18.22
CA GLN A 440 0.26 17.15 19.39
C GLN A 440 -0.62 17.81 20.45
N VAL A 441 -1.31 16.98 21.20
CA VAL A 441 -1.68 17.42 22.53
C VAL A 441 -0.39 17.43 23.34
N THR A 442 0.42 18.49 23.19
CA THR A 442 1.55 18.69 24.05
C THR A 442 1.00 18.80 25.47
N ASN A 443 1.09 17.71 26.21
CA ASN A 443 0.65 17.65 27.58
C ASN A 443 -0.88 17.88 27.75
N GLY A 444 -1.71 17.08 27.05
CA GLY A 444 -3.17 17.21 27.09
C GLY A 444 -3.92 15.91 26.86
N VAL A 445 -5.23 16.00 26.82
CA VAL A 445 -6.15 14.90 26.56
C VAL A 445 -7.19 15.31 25.52
N ASN A 446 -7.36 14.51 24.48
CA ASN A 446 -8.42 14.64 23.48
C ASN A 446 -9.55 13.65 23.72
N PHE A 447 -10.76 14.12 23.83
CA PHE A 447 -11.98 13.31 23.75
C PHE A 447 -12.51 13.39 22.33
N ILE A 448 -12.56 12.26 21.63
CA ILE A 448 -12.97 12.15 20.23
C ILE A 448 -14.24 11.30 20.15
N PHE A 449 -15.38 11.90 19.81
CA PHE A 449 -16.65 11.19 19.70
C PHE A 449 -17.68 11.98 18.87
N GLY A 450 -18.51 11.27 18.13
CA GLY A 450 -19.60 11.87 17.36
C GLY A 450 -19.16 12.94 16.36
N GLY A 451 -17.94 12.87 15.81
CA GLY A 451 -17.37 13.88 14.91
C GLY A 451 -16.87 15.15 15.62
N MET A 452 -16.77 15.13 16.94
CA MET A 452 -16.26 16.24 17.75
C MET A 452 -14.95 15.85 18.44
N ILE A 453 -14.03 16.80 18.57
CA ILE A 453 -12.82 16.71 19.40
C ILE A 453 -12.94 17.75 20.52
N LYS A 454 -12.70 17.32 21.76
CA LYS A 454 -12.59 18.21 22.91
C LYS A 454 -11.23 18.01 23.56
N THR A 455 -10.43 19.05 23.58
CA THR A 455 -9.06 19.04 24.12
C THR A 455 -9.04 19.65 25.53
N TYR A 456 -8.33 18.99 26.45
CA TYR A 456 -8.11 19.44 27.82
C TYR A 456 -6.62 19.48 28.11
N THR A 457 -6.11 20.66 28.46
CA THR A 457 -4.70 20.90 28.78
C THR A 457 -4.59 21.77 30.05
N PRO A 458 -3.54 21.64 30.90
CA PRO A 458 -2.49 20.63 30.82
C PRO A 458 -2.93 19.26 31.35
N CYS A 459 -2.22 18.22 30.95
CA CYS A 459 -2.33 16.88 31.47
C CYS A 459 -1.03 16.49 32.17
N THR A 460 -1.11 15.96 33.37
CA THR A 460 0.06 15.50 34.13
C THR A 460 -0.09 14.05 34.54
N THR A 461 0.99 13.33 34.60
CA THR A 461 0.99 11.95 35.09
C THR A 461 2.06 11.76 36.17
N THR A 462 1.74 10.97 37.15
CA THR A 462 2.70 10.46 38.14
C THR A 462 2.84 8.97 37.96
N TRP A 463 4.07 8.49 37.98
CA TRP A 463 4.35 7.06 37.93
C TRP A 463 4.81 6.57 39.31
N THR A 464 4.15 5.52 39.77
CA THR A 464 4.52 4.87 41.05
C THR A 464 5.03 3.46 40.74
N PRO A 465 6.35 3.23 40.89
CA PRO A 465 6.90 1.91 40.68
C PRO A 465 6.50 0.97 41.81
N ASP A 466 6.02 -0.22 41.42
CA ASP A 466 5.84 -1.35 42.31
C ASP A 466 6.54 -2.55 41.69
N PRO A 467 7.26 -3.40 42.43
CA PRO A 467 7.95 -4.57 41.85
C PRO A 467 7.02 -5.59 41.24
N THR A 468 5.70 -5.50 41.47
CA THR A 468 4.68 -6.38 40.90
C THR A 468 3.73 -5.69 39.93
N LEU A 469 3.43 -4.40 40.18
CA LEU A 469 2.46 -3.64 39.36
C LEU A 469 2.88 -2.17 39.35
N SER A 470 3.08 -1.60 38.16
CA SER A 470 3.30 -0.16 37.99
C SER A 470 1.97 0.57 37.80
N VAL A 471 1.84 1.74 38.43
CA VAL A 471 0.63 2.56 38.32
C VAL A 471 0.97 3.92 37.73
N HIS A 472 0.33 4.28 36.62
CA HIS A 472 0.29 5.65 36.10
C HIS A 472 -1.01 6.33 36.53
N GLU A 473 -0.91 7.43 37.26
CA GLU A 473 -2.05 8.32 37.54
C GLU A 473 -1.97 9.56 36.63
N ILE A 474 -2.92 9.67 35.71
CA ILE A 474 -3.02 10.77 34.76
C ILE A 474 -4.12 11.71 35.22
N LYS A 475 -3.79 13.00 35.37
CA LYS A 475 -4.72 14.03 35.87
C LYS A 475 -4.84 15.16 34.86
N PHE A 476 -6.07 15.53 34.53
CA PHE A 476 -6.38 16.71 33.75
C PHE A 476 -7.67 17.36 34.21
N THR A 477 -7.81 18.65 33.99
CA THR A 477 -8.97 19.42 34.42
C THR A 477 -9.71 19.93 33.19
N ALA A 478 -11.02 19.65 33.13
CA ALA A 478 -11.92 20.27 32.17
C ALA A 478 -12.52 21.53 32.79
N ASP A 479 -12.10 22.70 32.35
CA ASP A 479 -12.70 23.97 32.73
C ASP A 479 -13.95 24.23 31.89
N LEU A 480 -15.09 24.33 32.55
CA LEU A 480 -16.40 24.36 31.89
C LEU A 480 -17.19 25.59 32.37
N SER A 481 -18.20 25.99 31.62
CA SER A 481 -19.08 27.08 32.07
C SER A 481 -19.79 26.71 33.36
N GLY A 482 -19.53 27.47 34.43
CA GLY A 482 -20.12 27.29 35.77
C GLY A 482 -19.32 26.41 36.72
N GLY A 483 -18.20 25.82 36.27
CA GLY A 483 -17.35 24.98 37.15
C GLY A 483 -16.28 24.23 36.39
N SER A 484 -15.64 23.26 37.08
CA SER A 484 -14.63 22.40 36.46
C SER A 484 -14.76 20.94 36.93
N VAL A 485 -14.19 20.03 36.18
CA VAL A 485 -14.11 18.61 36.52
C VAL A 485 -12.66 18.17 36.45
N LEU A 486 -12.12 17.68 37.57
CA LEU A 486 -10.82 17.01 37.60
C LEU A 486 -11.03 15.53 37.29
N TYR A 487 -10.42 15.07 36.22
CA TYR A 487 -10.34 13.66 35.87
C TYR A 487 -9.05 13.05 36.42
N THR A 488 -9.16 11.87 37.01
CA THR A 488 -8.00 11.05 37.40
C THR A 488 -8.17 9.68 36.74
N VAL A 489 -7.30 9.38 35.79
CA VAL A 489 -7.25 8.11 35.09
C VAL A 489 -6.08 7.32 35.65
N SER A 490 -6.36 6.15 36.23
CA SER A 490 -5.34 5.27 36.79
C SER A 490 -5.20 4.06 35.91
N LEU A 491 -3.98 3.82 35.41
CA LEU A 491 -3.60 2.68 34.60
C LEU A 491 -2.70 1.75 35.40
N ILE A 492 -3.03 0.47 35.38
CA ILE A 492 -2.22 -0.57 36.03
C ILE A 492 -1.53 -1.38 34.93
N ASP A 493 -0.21 -1.30 34.88
CA ASP A 493 0.63 -1.98 33.90
C ASP A 493 1.50 -3.04 34.56
N TRP A 494 1.58 -4.19 33.92
CA TRP A 494 2.32 -5.34 34.47
C TRP A 494 3.66 -5.55 33.78
N ASN A 495 4.27 -4.88 33.10
CA ASN A 495 5.60 -5.17 32.55
C ASN A 495 6.27 -4.05 31.76
N ASN A 496 5.75 -2.87 31.89
CA ASN A 496 6.45 -1.66 31.56
C ASN A 496 6.96 -1.61 30.11
N GLY A 497 6.08 -1.41 29.15
CA GLY A 497 6.52 -1.22 27.78
C GLY A 497 5.40 -0.99 26.78
N VAL A 498 5.77 -0.49 25.63
CA VAL A 498 4.90 -0.34 24.46
C VAL A 498 4.34 -1.72 24.07
N GLY A 499 3.02 -1.80 23.88
CA GLY A 499 2.35 -3.05 23.53
C GLY A 499 2.09 -4.01 24.70
N SER A 500 2.39 -3.62 25.94
CA SER A 500 2.03 -4.41 27.12
C SER A 500 0.55 -4.32 27.42
N PRO A 501 -0.15 -5.44 27.75
CA PRO A 501 -1.55 -5.39 28.11
C PRO A 501 -1.74 -4.58 29.40
N ILE A 502 -2.64 -3.61 29.36
CA ILE A 502 -3.03 -2.85 30.53
C ILE A 502 -4.09 -3.64 31.29
N TRP A 503 -3.80 -3.96 32.57
CA TRP A 503 -4.63 -4.84 33.37
C TRP A 503 -5.80 -4.15 34.05
N GLY A 504 -5.78 -2.85 34.16
CA GLY A 504 -6.84 -2.10 34.77
C GLY A 504 -6.84 -0.63 34.39
N LEU A 505 -7.99 -0.16 34.00
CA LEU A 505 -8.30 1.25 33.82
C LEU A 505 -9.35 1.64 34.85
N SER A 506 -9.09 2.63 35.67
CA SER A 506 -10.10 3.25 36.54
C SER A 506 -10.15 4.75 36.31
N VAL A 507 -11.34 5.31 36.34
CA VAL A 507 -11.56 6.74 36.13
C VAL A 507 -12.33 7.29 37.33
N ASN A 508 -11.79 8.31 37.96
CA ASN A 508 -12.43 9.06 39.05
C ASN A 508 -12.68 10.50 38.63
N TYR A 509 -13.82 11.05 39.05
CA TYR A 509 -14.21 12.43 38.77
C TYR A 509 -14.37 13.22 40.03
N GLN A 510 -13.83 14.43 40.04
CA GLN A 510 -14.07 15.39 41.13
C GLN A 510 -14.64 16.67 40.50
N ILE A 511 -15.89 16.98 40.85
CA ILE A 511 -16.61 18.12 40.30
C ILE A 511 -16.46 19.32 41.24
N PHE A 512 -16.12 20.48 40.69
CA PHE A 512 -16.00 21.74 41.38
C PHE A 512 -17.00 22.73 40.76
N GLY A 513 -17.84 23.35 41.60
CA GLY A 513 -18.90 24.25 41.12
C GLY A 513 -20.11 23.51 40.56
N ALA A 514 -20.76 24.14 39.61
CA ALA A 514 -21.93 23.58 38.92
C ALA A 514 -21.75 23.71 37.40
N PRO A 515 -20.91 22.84 36.78
CA PRO A 515 -20.71 22.88 35.33
C PRO A 515 -22.02 22.59 34.58
N VAL A 516 -22.22 23.28 33.46
CA VAL A 516 -23.44 23.15 32.63
C VAL A 516 -23.53 21.73 32.03
N SER A 517 -22.42 21.18 31.57
CA SER A 517 -22.31 19.77 31.15
C SER A 517 -20.86 19.29 31.25
N TYR A 518 -20.69 17.99 31.49
CA TYR A 518 -19.38 17.31 31.46
C TYR A 518 -19.57 15.88 30.95
N TYR A 519 -18.47 15.19 30.67
CA TYR A 519 -18.51 13.82 30.14
C TYR A 519 -17.94 12.84 31.15
N GLU A 520 -18.70 11.81 31.49
CA GLU A 520 -18.20 10.58 32.09
C GLU A 520 -17.85 9.62 30.97
N PHE A 521 -16.79 8.84 31.13
CA PHE A 521 -16.39 7.88 30.11
C PHE A 521 -15.99 6.55 30.71
N SER A 522 -16.14 5.49 29.91
CA SER A 522 -15.67 4.15 30.19
C SER A 522 -15.09 3.54 28.90
N GLY A 523 -13.99 2.83 29.03
CA GLY A 523 -13.34 2.11 27.94
C GLY A 523 -12.41 1.05 28.54
N SER A 524 -12.05 0.06 27.74
CA SER A 524 -11.17 -1.03 28.18
C SER A 524 -10.09 -1.39 27.18
N ASP A 525 -10.13 -0.78 26.00
CA ASP A 525 -9.19 -1.03 24.92
C ASP A 525 -8.14 0.08 24.94
N VAL A 526 -7.06 -0.15 25.70
CA VAL A 526 -6.00 0.84 25.93
C VAL A 526 -4.75 0.40 25.20
N GLU A 527 -4.26 1.27 24.34
CA GLU A 527 -3.03 1.10 23.58
C GLU A 527 -1.94 2.03 24.10
N MET A 528 -0.82 1.49 24.54
CA MET A 528 0.35 2.26 24.98
C MET A 528 1.24 2.56 23.77
N ILE A 529 1.23 3.80 23.32
CA ILE A 529 2.01 4.26 22.17
C ILE A 529 3.44 4.61 22.58
N GLN A 530 3.59 5.35 23.68
CA GLN A 530 4.90 5.68 24.23
C GLN A 530 4.90 5.49 25.75
N TYR A 531 5.75 4.60 26.20
CA TYR A 531 5.93 4.35 27.64
C TYR A 531 7.00 5.26 28.23
N ALA A 532 6.71 5.87 29.36
CA ALA A 532 7.63 6.75 30.07
C ALA A 532 7.50 6.60 31.60
N THR A 533 8.61 6.65 32.32
CA THR A 533 8.69 6.52 33.77
C THR A 533 9.60 7.55 34.41
N THR A 534 10.30 8.37 33.63
CA THR A 534 11.27 9.33 34.10
C THR A 534 10.66 10.73 34.11
N PRO A 535 10.77 11.51 35.19
CA PRO A 535 10.32 12.90 35.21
C PRO A 535 10.87 13.72 34.04
N GLY A 536 9.99 14.47 33.39
CA GLY A 536 10.30 15.23 32.18
C GLY A 536 10.16 14.49 30.88
N SER A 537 9.86 13.18 30.89
CA SER A 537 9.48 12.42 29.67
C SER A 537 7.97 12.35 29.50
N THR A 538 7.51 12.03 28.31
CA THR A 538 6.10 12.02 27.93
C THR A 538 5.57 10.60 27.82
N LEU A 539 4.44 10.32 28.45
CA LEU A 539 3.61 9.13 28.29
C LEU A 539 2.56 9.41 27.22
N ILE A 540 2.44 8.55 26.21
CA ILE A 540 1.42 8.66 25.17
C ILE A 540 0.62 7.36 25.12
N LEU A 541 -0.71 7.47 25.17
CA LEU A 541 -1.61 6.34 25.05
C LEU A 541 -2.96 6.71 24.44
N ASP A 542 -3.61 5.72 23.87
CA ASP A 542 -4.95 5.79 23.34
C ASP A 542 -5.90 4.88 24.11
N ILE A 543 -7.12 5.33 24.32
CA ILE A 543 -8.22 4.49 24.81
C ILE A 543 -9.27 4.43 23.71
N ASN A 544 -9.42 3.28 23.09
CA ASN A 544 -10.34 3.03 21.98
C ASN A 544 -11.69 2.51 22.47
N ASN A 545 -12.70 2.52 21.60
CA ASN A 545 -14.05 2.03 21.89
C ASN A 545 -14.69 2.65 23.15
N VAL A 546 -14.44 3.92 23.38
CA VAL A 546 -14.91 4.64 24.57
C VAL A 546 -16.40 4.95 24.46
N THR A 547 -17.10 4.75 25.57
CA THR A 547 -18.48 5.23 25.75
C THR A 547 -18.46 6.50 26.57
N PHE A 548 -18.96 7.59 26.00
CA PHE A 548 -19.13 8.88 26.67
C PHE A 548 -20.59 9.08 27.10
N THR A 549 -20.79 9.52 28.32
CA THR A 549 -22.11 9.91 28.85
C THR A 549 -22.08 11.37 29.22
N GLU A 550 -22.84 12.18 28.54
CA GLU A 550 -22.97 13.61 28.85
C GLU A 550 -23.83 13.81 30.10
N GLN A 551 -23.32 14.49 31.09
CA GLN A 551 -24.02 14.84 32.30
C GLN A 551 -24.42 16.32 32.30
N PRO A 552 -25.61 16.71 32.79
CA PRO A 552 -26.68 15.86 33.36
C PRO A 552 -27.69 15.29 32.35
N SER A 553 -27.51 15.50 31.05
CA SER A 553 -28.46 15.09 30.01
C SER A 553 -28.66 13.56 29.93
N GLY A 554 -27.63 12.79 30.27
CA GLY A 554 -27.62 11.35 30.13
C GLY A 554 -27.47 10.84 28.69
N ASN A 555 -27.16 11.72 27.72
CA ASN A 555 -26.91 11.31 26.34
C ASN A 555 -25.65 10.44 26.25
N VAL A 556 -25.75 9.31 25.56
CA VAL A 556 -24.67 8.33 25.43
C VAL A 556 -24.18 8.29 23.98
N THR A 557 -22.87 8.40 23.80
CA THR A 557 -22.16 8.21 22.52
C THR A 557 -21.16 7.09 22.67
N THR A 558 -21.22 6.06 21.83
CA THR A 558 -20.34 4.89 21.83
C THR A 558 -19.36 4.93 20.66
N GLY A 559 -18.27 4.15 20.75
CA GLY A 559 -17.25 4.05 19.69
C GLY A 559 -16.35 5.28 19.59
N GLY A 560 -16.23 6.05 20.67
CA GLY A 560 -15.31 7.16 20.74
C GLY A 560 -13.87 6.71 21.09
N LYS A 561 -12.94 7.68 21.09
CA LYS A 561 -11.52 7.51 21.42
C LYS A 561 -11.09 8.58 22.44
N ILE A 562 -10.14 8.26 23.28
CA ILE A 562 -9.41 9.23 24.09
C ILE A 562 -7.93 9.09 23.79
N GLU A 563 -7.31 10.18 23.40
CA GLU A 563 -5.87 10.30 23.21
C GLU A 563 -5.30 11.06 24.39
N ILE A 564 -4.24 10.54 24.98
CA ILE A 564 -3.59 11.13 26.15
C ILE A 564 -2.10 11.28 25.86
N GLU A 565 -1.62 12.50 26.01
CA GLU A 565 -0.21 12.83 26.11
C GLU A 565 0.05 13.52 27.45
N ALA A 566 0.79 12.86 28.32
CA ALA A 566 0.97 13.33 29.70
C ALA A 566 2.44 13.41 30.08
N LEU A 567 2.88 14.58 30.58
CA LEU A 567 4.23 14.77 31.09
C LEU A 567 4.38 14.08 32.44
N ILE A 568 5.42 13.26 32.62
CA ILE A 568 5.79 12.65 33.89
C ILE A 568 6.34 13.73 34.81
N GLN A 569 5.73 13.88 35.98
CA GLN A 569 6.13 14.82 37.04
C GLN A 569 7.12 14.21 38.04
#